data_be5d1b9875847ade827b2fa78cd79056
#
_entry.id   be5d1b9875847ade827b2fa78cd79056
#
_cell.length_a   1.000
_cell.length_b   1.000
_cell.length_c   1.000
_cell.angle_alpha   90.00
_cell.angle_beta   90.00
_cell.angle_gamma   90.00
#
_symmetry.space_group_name_H-M   'P 1'
#
loop_
_entity.id
_entity.type
_entity.pdbx_description
1 polymer ?
#
loop_
_entity_poly.entity_id
_entity_poly.type
_entity_poly.pdbx_seq_one_letter_code
_entity_poly.pdbx_strand_id
1 'polypeptide(L)'
;MVEMHHCHKLDAPSGTAKSLAEIVDANMNVTTDIQSVRCGEIPGIHTIGFEGVNDRITLTHEAFSREGFAAGAVEAALRTAGLGGVHEFKDLFFE
;
A
#
# COMPACT_ATOMS: atom_id res chain seq x y z
N MET A 1 2.21 11.97 1.79
CA MET A 1 1.59 10.85 1.04
C MET A 1 0.18 11.22 0.63
N VAL A 2 -0.22 10.84 -0.56
CA VAL A 2 -1.60 10.98 -1.02
C VAL A 2 -2.09 9.60 -1.46
N GLU A 3 -3.27 9.19 -1.01
CA GLU A 3 -3.90 7.98 -1.48
C GLU A 3 -5.29 8.29 -2.05
N MET A 4 -5.64 7.64 -3.13
CA MET A 4 -6.89 7.86 -3.84
C MET A 4 -7.61 6.54 -4.05
N HIS A 5 -8.88 6.51 -3.72
CA HIS A 5 -9.75 5.35 -3.90
C HIS A 5 -11.14 5.76 -4.34
N HIS A 6 -11.93 4.77 -4.69
CA HIS A 6 -13.34 4.97 -5.08
C HIS A 6 -14.17 5.57 -3.94
N CYS A 7 -15.28 6.19 -4.31
CA CYS A 7 -16.16 6.89 -3.35
C CYS A 7 -16.87 5.95 -2.35
N HIS A 8 -16.85 4.64 -2.58
CA HIS A 8 -17.48 3.65 -1.71
C HIS A 8 -16.57 3.15 -0.60
N LYS A 9 -15.28 3.50 -0.62
CA LYS A 9 -14.32 3.09 0.41
C LYS A 9 -14.55 3.89 1.68
N LEU A 10 -14.88 3.21 2.79
CA LEU A 10 -15.26 3.84 4.04
C LEU A 10 -14.09 4.25 4.92
N ASP A 11 -13.02 3.45 4.94
CA ASP A 11 -11.83 3.74 5.73
C ASP A 11 -10.95 4.79 5.03
N ALA A 12 -10.38 5.69 5.81
CA ALA A 12 -9.43 6.70 5.37
C ALA A 12 -8.50 7.06 6.53
N PRO A 13 -7.18 7.05 6.34
CA PRO A 13 -6.50 6.56 5.15
C PRO A 13 -6.64 5.05 4.96
N SER A 14 -6.29 4.56 3.75
CA SER A 14 -6.34 3.13 3.44
C SER A 14 -5.37 2.33 4.31
N GLY A 15 -5.63 1.03 4.46
CA GLY A 15 -4.73 0.13 5.19
C GLY A 15 -3.32 0.11 4.59
N THR A 16 -3.20 0.11 3.26
CA THR A 16 -1.91 0.18 2.56
C THR A 16 -1.17 1.47 2.91
N ALA A 17 -1.84 2.61 2.91
CA ALA A 17 -1.23 3.90 3.25
C ALA A 17 -0.73 3.90 4.70
N LYS A 18 -1.52 3.38 5.63
CA LYS A 18 -1.13 3.27 7.04
C LYS A 18 0.10 2.40 7.22
N SER A 19 0.12 1.22 6.60
CA SER A 19 1.25 0.29 6.70
C SER A 19 2.52 0.89 6.10
N LEU A 20 2.41 1.55 4.95
CA LEU A 20 3.55 2.21 4.31
C LEU A 20 4.08 3.36 5.17
N ALA A 21 3.18 4.17 5.74
CA ALA A 21 3.58 5.25 6.64
C ALA A 21 4.30 4.74 7.88
N GLU A 22 3.84 3.65 8.48
CA GLU A 22 4.50 3.04 9.64
C GLU A 22 5.94 2.63 9.32
N ILE A 23 6.17 2.02 8.15
CA ILE A 23 7.50 1.61 7.71
C ILE A 23 8.40 2.83 7.51
N VAL A 24 7.90 3.85 6.82
CA VAL A 24 8.67 5.08 6.56
C VAL A 24 9.00 5.80 7.86
N ASP A 25 8.01 5.97 8.73
CA ASP A 25 8.18 6.70 9.99
C ASP A 25 9.20 6.00 10.91
N ALA A 26 9.17 4.67 10.96
CA ALA A 26 10.11 3.89 11.76
C ALA A 26 11.54 3.97 11.23
N ASN A 27 11.74 4.02 9.91
CA ASN A 27 13.06 4.01 9.29
C ASN A 27 13.67 5.40 9.11
N MET A 28 12.85 6.44 9.01
CA MET A 28 13.32 7.81 8.77
C MET A 28 13.11 8.75 9.96
N ASN A 29 12.54 8.26 11.04
CA ASN A 29 12.24 9.04 12.25
C ASN A 29 11.42 10.30 11.92
N VAL A 30 10.37 10.13 11.15
CA VAL A 30 9.45 11.19 10.74
C VAL A 30 8.01 10.79 11.05
N THR A 31 7.09 11.73 10.87
CA THR A 31 5.66 11.46 10.88
C THR A 31 5.13 11.78 9.49
N THR A 32 4.67 10.76 8.78
CA THR A 32 4.15 10.93 7.41
C THR A 32 2.77 11.57 7.47
N ASP A 33 2.62 12.69 6.77
CA ASP A 33 1.32 13.30 6.53
C ASP A 33 0.62 12.54 5.40
N ILE A 34 -0.63 12.13 5.62
CA ILE A 34 -1.42 11.35 4.66
C ILE A 34 -2.68 12.11 4.32
N GLN A 35 -2.89 12.38 3.04
CA GLN A 35 -4.12 12.93 2.51
C GLN A 35 -4.87 11.87 1.74
N SER A 36 -6.17 11.77 1.95
CA SER A 36 -7.04 10.78 1.33
C SER A 36 -8.01 11.43 0.37
N VAL A 37 -8.12 10.89 -0.84
CA VAL A 37 -9.08 11.32 -1.85
C VAL A 37 -10.05 10.17 -2.12
N ARG A 38 -11.34 10.47 -2.11
CA ARG A 38 -12.41 9.51 -2.45
C ARG A 38 -13.18 10.09 -3.63
N CYS A 39 -13.05 9.45 -4.77
CA CYS A 39 -13.58 9.98 -6.03
C CYS A 39 -13.89 8.85 -7.02
N GLY A 40 -15.09 8.90 -7.61
CA GLY A 40 -15.45 7.98 -8.70
C GLY A 40 -15.22 6.51 -8.38
N GLU A 41 -14.64 5.81 -9.33
CA GLU A 41 -14.39 4.37 -9.26
C GLU A 41 -12.89 4.04 -9.26
N ILE A 42 -12.07 4.91 -8.71
CA ILE A 42 -10.60 4.72 -8.65
C ILE A 42 -10.29 3.44 -7.86
N PRO A 43 -9.61 2.44 -8.47
CA PRO A 43 -9.27 1.20 -7.76
C PRO A 43 -8.30 1.40 -6.62
N GLY A 44 -7.33 2.28 -6.79
CA GLY A 44 -6.36 2.64 -5.76
C GLY A 44 -5.10 3.26 -6.34
N ILE A 45 -4.74 4.43 -5.84
CA ILE A 45 -3.49 5.12 -6.20
C ILE A 45 -2.81 5.53 -4.90
N HIS A 46 -1.54 5.20 -4.75
CA HIS A 46 -0.73 5.61 -3.61
C HIS A 46 0.50 6.34 -4.11
N THR A 47 0.69 7.57 -3.65
CA THR A 47 1.84 8.39 -3.99
C THR A 47 2.54 8.82 -2.72
N ILE A 48 3.83 8.52 -2.60
CA ILE A 48 4.65 8.99 -1.50
C ILE A 48 5.78 9.87 -2.03
N GLY A 49 6.00 11.00 -1.39
CA GLY A 49 7.07 11.92 -1.72
C GLY A 49 8.06 12.05 -0.57
N PHE A 50 9.34 12.06 -0.93
CA PHE A 50 10.45 12.31 -0.01
C PHE A 50 11.12 13.60 -0.44
N GLU A 51 10.97 14.65 0.36
CA GLU A 51 11.47 15.99 0.00
C GLU A 51 12.81 16.26 0.66
N GLY A 52 13.79 16.61 -0.17
CA GLY A 52 15.03 17.23 0.26
C GLY A 52 14.92 18.75 0.18
N VAL A 53 16.03 19.44 0.46
CA VAL A 53 16.07 20.91 0.39
C VAL A 53 15.89 21.39 -1.06
N ASN A 54 16.43 20.67 -2.02
CA ASN A 54 16.49 21.09 -3.43
C ASN A 54 15.79 20.14 -4.39
N ASP A 55 15.29 19.01 -3.91
CA ASP A 55 14.73 17.97 -4.77
C ASP A 55 13.67 17.14 -4.05
N ARG A 56 13.04 16.27 -4.81
CA ARG A 56 12.02 15.33 -4.30
C ARG A 56 12.12 14.02 -5.06
N ILE A 57 11.99 12.92 -4.33
CA ILE A 57 11.74 11.62 -4.92
C ILE A 57 10.26 11.29 -4.72
N THR A 58 9.58 10.95 -5.78
CA THR A 58 8.17 10.58 -5.74
C THR A 58 7.99 9.16 -6.26
N LEU A 59 7.30 8.32 -5.49
CA LEU A 59 6.93 6.96 -5.87
C LEU A 59 5.42 6.88 -5.96
N THR A 60 4.92 6.38 -7.08
CA THR A 60 3.49 6.21 -7.30
C THR A 60 3.20 4.78 -7.72
N HIS A 61 2.23 4.18 -7.07
CA HIS A 61 1.63 2.92 -7.49
C HIS A 61 0.17 3.17 -7.82
N GLU A 62 -0.23 2.79 -9.02
CA GLU A 62 -1.62 2.90 -9.47
C GLU A 62 -2.13 1.53 -9.89
N ALA A 63 -3.18 1.05 -9.21
CA ALA A 63 -3.88 -0.16 -9.62
C ALA A 63 -4.88 0.19 -10.71
N PHE A 64 -4.90 -0.57 -11.80
CA PHE A 64 -5.89 -0.40 -12.87
C PHE A 64 -7.18 -1.18 -12.59
N SER A 65 -7.09 -2.18 -11.71
CA SER A 65 -8.22 -2.99 -11.28
C SER A 65 -7.85 -3.69 -9.96
N ARG A 66 -8.81 -4.43 -9.39
CA ARG A 66 -8.56 -5.27 -8.22
C ARG A 66 -7.99 -6.65 -8.56
N GLU A 67 -7.89 -6.98 -9.84
CA GLU A 67 -7.43 -8.30 -10.29
C GLU A 67 -6.02 -8.62 -9.79
N GLY A 68 -5.11 -7.64 -9.75
CA GLY A 68 -3.77 -7.84 -9.23
C GLY A 68 -3.76 -8.25 -7.76
N PHE A 69 -4.59 -7.62 -6.95
CA PHE A 69 -4.71 -7.98 -5.53
C PHE A 69 -5.33 -9.37 -5.36
N ALA A 70 -6.39 -9.69 -6.12
CA ALA A 70 -7.01 -11.00 -6.09
C ALA A 70 -6.05 -12.09 -6.55
N ALA A 71 -5.29 -11.86 -7.62
CA ALA A 71 -4.29 -12.79 -8.11
C ALA A 71 -3.18 -13.02 -7.07
N GLY A 72 -2.74 -11.95 -6.40
CA GLY A 72 -1.76 -12.05 -5.31
C GLY A 72 -2.28 -12.86 -4.13
N ALA A 73 -3.54 -12.67 -3.76
CA ALA A 73 -4.17 -13.43 -2.68
C ALA A 73 -4.27 -14.93 -3.03
N VAL A 74 -4.63 -15.26 -4.25
CA VAL A 74 -4.67 -16.66 -4.73
C VAL A 74 -3.26 -17.28 -4.71
N GLU A 75 -2.26 -16.57 -5.20
CA GLU A 75 -0.88 -17.03 -5.20
C GLU A 75 -0.37 -17.22 -3.77
N ALA A 76 -0.69 -16.32 -2.85
CA ALA A 76 -0.34 -16.47 -1.45
C ALA A 76 -1.00 -17.71 -0.84
N ALA A 77 -2.28 -17.96 -1.15
CA ALA A 77 -2.97 -19.15 -0.68
C ALA A 77 -2.30 -20.44 -1.17
N LEU A 78 -1.86 -20.47 -2.44
CA LEU A 78 -1.12 -21.61 -2.99
C LEU A 78 0.24 -21.80 -2.31
N ARG A 79 0.95 -20.71 -2.01
CA ARG A 79 2.26 -20.76 -1.36
C ARG A 79 2.18 -21.16 0.12
N THR A 80 1.06 -20.94 0.78
CA THR A 80 0.85 -21.37 2.17
C THR A 80 0.38 -22.82 2.28
N ALA A 81 -0.03 -23.44 1.19
CA ALA A 81 -0.45 -24.84 1.18
C ALA A 81 0.67 -25.74 1.72
N GLY A 82 0.38 -26.50 2.76
CA GLY A 82 1.37 -27.38 3.40
C GLY A 82 2.26 -26.69 4.42
N LEU A 83 2.16 -25.37 4.59
CA LEU A 83 2.88 -24.64 5.64
C LEU A 83 2.01 -24.60 6.90
N GLY A 84 2.63 -24.74 8.06
CA GLY A 84 1.97 -24.55 9.35
C GLY A 84 2.13 -23.12 9.84
N GLY A 85 1.24 -22.69 10.75
CA GLY A 85 1.35 -21.40 11.43
C GLY A 85 0.84 -20.22 10.61
N VAL A 86 1.19 -19.02 11.08
CA VAL A 86 0.83 -17.75 10.47
C VAL A 86 2.04 -17.20 9.74
N HIS A 87 1.83 -16.71 8.51
CA HIS A 87 2.90 -16.17 7.67
C HIS A 87 2.53 -14.77 7.19
N GLU A 88 3.51 -13.86 7.22
CA GLU A 88 3.38 -12.57 6.58
C GLU A 88 3.42 -12.73 5.05
N PHE A 89 2.59 -11.97 4.34
CA PHE A 89 2.51 -12.03 2.87
C PHE A 89 3.90 -11.86 2.23
N LYS A 90 4.67 -10.87 2.69
CA LYS A 90 6.00 -10.60 2.16
C LYS A 90 6.94 -11.79 2.24
N ASP A 91 6.83 -12.62 3.28
CA ASP A 91 7.71 -13.76 3.51
C ASP A 91 7.42 -14.93 2.56
N LEU A 92 6.29 -14.91 1.86
CA LEU A 92 5.93 -15.90 0.86
C LEU A 92 6.54 -15.59 -0.52
N PHE A 93 6.92 -14.35 -0.77
CA PHE A 93 7.38 -13.86 -2.07
C PHE A 93 8.82 -13.36 -2.06
N PHE A 94 9.35 -13.04 -0.89
CA PHE A 94 10.70 -12.51 -0.73
C PHE A 94 11.47 -13.38 0.27
N GLU A 95 12.67 -13.72 -0.10
CA GLU A 95 13.56 -14.50 0.75
C GLU A 95 14.40 -13.60 1.67
#